data_8cbbdb64450adbdddf5e0689d1b5a3f7
#
_entry.id   8cbbdb64450adbdddf5e0689d1b5a3f7
#
_cell.length_a   1.000
_cell.length_b   1.000
_cell.length_c   1.000
_cell.angle_alpha   90.00
_cell.angle_beta   90.00
_cell.angle_gamma   90.00
#
_symmetry.space_group_name_H-M   'P 1'
#
loop_
_entity.id
_entity.type
_entity.pdbx_description
1 polymer ?
#
loop_
_entity_poly.entity_id
_entity_poly.type
_entity_poly.pdbx_seq_one_letter_code
_entity_poly.pdbx_strand_id
1 'polypeptide(L)'
;NQGRSFGADNGGRIVGAAQCLISRKLYPQALKPDVRLDGYIWGVYVAPDHRRQGLAKQLTEACVGYLDNIGCTRVVLHASESGKPVYTALGFGSTNEMRRVLA
;
A
#
# COMPACT_ATOMS: atom_id res chain seq x y z
N ASN A 1 -6.11 14.07 -6.79
CA ASN A 1 -5.36 12.98 -6.16
C ASN A 1 -5.84 12.74 -4.76
N GLN A 2 -6.20 11.52 -4.47
CA GLN A 2 -6.56 11.13 -3.12
C GLN A 2 -5.48 10.23 -2.58
N GLY A 3 -4.87 10.68 -1.50
CA GLY A 3 -3.84 9.93 -0.83
C GLY A 3 -3.93 10.13 0.66
N ARG A 4 -3.30 9.25 1.40
CA ARG A 4 -3.29 9.33 2.84
C ARG A 4 -2.04 8.67 3.41
N SER A 5 -1.60 9.20 4.54
CA SER A 5 -0.51 8.61 5.31
C SER A 5 -1.05 8.09 6.62
N PHE A 6 -0.55 6.95 7.03
CA PHE A 6 -0.83 6.38 8.34
C PHE A 6 0.48 6.27 9.10
N GLY A 7 0.45 6.54 10.37
CA GLY A 7 1.64 6.49 11.19
C GLY A 7 1.38 5.81 12.51
N ALA A 8 2.41 5.26 13.08
CA ALA A 8 2.41 4.70 14.42
C ALA A 8 3.39 5.48 15.27
N ASP A 9 2.97 5.83 16.46
CA ASP A 9 3.70 6.69 17.36
C ASP A 9 3.91 5.99 18.69
N ASN A 10 5.10 6.15 19.26
CA ASN A 10 5.41 5.63 20.58
C ASN A 10 6.10 6.74 21.36
N GLY A 11 5.33 7.42 22.20
CA GLY A 11 5.86 8.48 23.05
C GLY A 11 6.44 9.66 22.28
N GLY A 12 5.81 10.06 21.18
CA GLY A 12 6.26 11.18 20.36
C GLY A 12 7.28 10.82 19.30
N ARG A 13 7.65 9.55 19.22
CA ARG A 13 8.58 9.06 18.19
C ARG A 13 7.79 8.26 17.15
N ILE A 14 8.00 8.57 15.87
CA ILE A 14 7.37 7.82 14.79
C ILE A 14 8.09 6.48 14.64
N VAL A 15 7.38 5.40 14.85
CA VAL A 15 7.96 4.05 14.80
C VAL A 15 7.47 3.24 13.60
N GLY A 16 6.51 3.78 12.84
CA GLY A 16 6.06 3.13 11.63
C GLY A 16 5.27 4.10 10.78
N ALA A 17 5.22 3.83 9.48
CA ALA A 17 4.46 4.65 8.55
C ALA A 17 4.09 3.84 7.31
N ALA A 18 3.01 4.23 6.66
CA ALA A 18 2.64 3.70 5.36
C ALA A 18 1.83 4.76 4.63
N GLN A 19 1.96 4.79 3.31
CA GLN A 19 1.30 5.81 2.50
C GLN A 19 0.55 5.13 1.37
N CYS A 20 -0.56 5.74 0.98
CA CYS A 20 -1.36 5.18 -0.10
C CYS A 20 -2.02 6.29 -0.90
N LEU A 21 -2.34 5.96 -2.14
CA LEU A 21 -3.04 6.89 -3.02
C LEU A 21 -3.83 6.12 -4.07
N ILE A 22 -4.78 6.81 -4.70
CA ILE A 22 -5.45 6.27 -5.87
C ILE A 22 -4.60 6.58 -7.11
N SER A 23 -4.40 5.58 -7.94
CA SER A 23 -3.71 5.74 -9.20
C SER A 23 -4.74 5.84 -10.33
N ARG A 24 -4.83 6.99 -10.97
CA ARG A 24 -5.81 7.24 -12.02
C ARG A 24 -5.19 7.57 -13.36
N LYS A 25 -3.88 7.62 -13.43
CA LYS A 25 -3.23 8.27 -14.55
C LYS A 25 -3.29 7.51 -15.87
N LEU A 26 -3.62 6.25 -15.86
CA LEU A 26 -3.61 5.47 -17.08
C LEU A 26 -4.91 5.56 -17.87
N TYR A 27 -6.05 5.78 -17.22
CA TYR A 27 -7.33 5.68 -17.88
C TYR A 27 -8.32 6.74 -17.42
N PRO A 28 -7.95 8.02 -17.40
CA PRO A 28 -8.82 9.00 -16.74
C PRO A 28 -10.16 9.20 -17.44
N GLN A 29 -10.19 9.20 -18.77
CA GLN A 29 -11.42 9.45 -19.51
C GLN A 29 -12.10 8.20 -20.00
N ALA A 30 -11.42 7.09 -19.98
CA ALA A 30 -11.99 5.83 -20.44
C ALA A 30 -12.77 5.13 -19.34
N LEU A 31 -12.76 5.68 -18.13
CA LEU A 31 -13.37 5.02 -17.00
C LEU A 31 -14.88 5.06 -17.09
N LYS A 32 -15.47 3.90 -17.10
CA LYS A 32 -16.91 3.73 -16.89
C LYS A 32 -17.17 3.56 -15.40
N PRO A 33 -18.40 3.71 -14.94
CA PRO A 33 -18.69 3.60 -13.53
C PRO A 33 -18.26 2.28 -12.89
N ASP A 34 -18.19 1.22 -13.68
CA ASP A 34 -17.79 -0.10 -13.19
C ASP A 34 -16.34 -0.44 -13.47
N VAL A 35 -15.55 0.52 -13.95
CA VAL A 35 -14.15 0.28 -14.26
C VAL A 35 -13.32 0.27 -12.98
N ARG A 36 -12.33 -0.60 -12.98
CA ARG A 36 -11.43 -0.82 -11.87
C ARG A 36 -10.62 0.43 -11.55
N LEU A 37 -10.54 0.76 -10.26
CA LEU A 37 -9.66 1.78 -9.75
C LEU A 37 -8.58 1.12 -8.93
N ASP A 38 -7.35 1.47 -9.20
CA ASP A 38 -6.19 0.93 -8.47
C ASP A 38 -5.77 1.87 -7.36
N GLY A 39 -5.61 1.31 -6.17
CA GLY A 39 -4.92 1.99 -5.09
C GLY A 39 -3.48 1.50 -5.03
N TYR A 40 -2.60 2.35 -4.57
CA TYR A 40 -1.18 2.04 -4.47
C TYR A 40 -0.70 2.34 -3.06
N ILE A 41 0.02 1.39 -2.46
CA ILE A 41 0.62 1.55 -1.14
C ILE A 41 2.13 1.62 -1.30
N TRP A 42 2.75 2.58 -0.61
CA TRP A 42 4.19 2.76 -0.70
C TRP A 42 4.72 3.32 0.61
N GLY A 43 6.03 3.31 0.75
CA GLY A 43 6.68 3.89 1.91
C GLY A 43 6.35 3.19 3.22
N VAL A 44 6.08 1.89 3.18
CA VAL A 44 5.82 1.13 4.42
C VAL A 44 7.13 1.02 5.18
N TYR A 45 7.12 1.51 6.41
CA TYR A 45 8.31 1.57 7.26
C TYR A 45 7.94 1.18 8.68
N VAL A 46 8.82 0.41 9.30
CA VAL A 46 8.75 0.10 10.73
C VAL A 46 10.14 0.26 11.30
N ALA A 47 10.25 1.02 12.39
CA ALA A 47 11.52 1.21 13.08
C ALA A 47 12.09 -0.14 13.51
N PRO A 48 13.43 -0.32 13.43
CA PRO A 48 14.02 -1.64 13.71
C PRO A 48 13.65 -2.23 15.06
N ASP A 49 13.54 -1.41 16.08
CA ASP A 49 13.21 -1.87 17.43
C ASP A 49 11.71 -2.14 17.62
N HIS A 50 10.90 -1.92 16.59
CA HIS A 50 9.46 -2.18 16.61
C HIS A 50 9.03 -3.20 15.58
N ARG A 51 9.97 -3.88 14.95
CA ARG A 51 9.68 -4.93 13.97
C ARG A 51 9.21 -6.20 14.66
N ARG A 52 8.53 -7.06 13.88
CA ARG A 52 8.01 -8.35 14.33
C ARG A 52 6.92 -8.22 15.40
N GLN A 53 6.24 -7.07 15.43
CA GLN A 53 5.13 -6.85 16.35
C GLN A 53 3.81 -6.67 15.61
N GLY A 54 3.79 -6.97 14.30
CA GLY A 54 2.60 -6.83 13.49
C GLY A 54 2.29 -5.41 13.05
N LEU A 55 3.22 -4.48 13.22
CA LEU A 55 2.97 -3.08 12.91
C LEU A 55 2.85 -2.84 11.40
N ALA A 56 3.72 -3.49 10.60
CA ALA A 56 3.61 -3.37 9.15
C ALA A 56 2.27 -3.90 8.64
N LYS A 57 1.79 -4.99 9.22
CA LYS A 57 0.48 -5.54 8.89
C LYS A 57 -0.63 -4.55 9.21
N GLN A 58 -0.60 -3.96 10.40
CA GLN A 58 -1.61 -3.00 10.82
C GLN A 58 -1.63 -1.76 9.92
N LEU A 59 -0.46 -1.23 9.60
CA LEU A 59 -0.35 -0.05 8.74
C LEU A 59 -0.83 -0.36 7.32
N THR A 60 -0.47 -1.52 6.79
CA THR A 60 -0.93 -1.93 5.47
C THR A 60 -2.44 -2.10 5.45
N GLU A 61 -3.00 -2.71 6.47
CA GLU A 61 -4.46 -2.88 6.55
C GLU A 61 -5.19 -1.56 6.68
N ALA A 62 -4.60 -0.59 7.37
CA ALA A 62 -5.18 0.75 7.43
C ALA A 62 -5.23 1.38 6.03
N CYS A 63 -4.17 1.23 5.26
CA CYS A 63 -4.15 1.71 3.88
C CYS A 63 -5.20 1.00 3.02
N VAL A 64 -5.28 -0.32 3.12
CA VAL A 64 -6.25 -1.10 2.35
C VAL A 64 -7.67 -0.66 2.71
N GLY A 65 -7.96 -0.48 3.99
CA GLY A 65 -9.28 -0.05 4.43
C GLY A 65 -9.64 1.32 3.89
N TYR A 66 -8.70 2.25 3.91
CA TYR A 66 -8.92 3.58 3.35
C TYR A 66 -9.19 3.51 1.84
N LEU A 67 -8.37 2.75 1.10
CA LEU A 67 -8.52 2.64 -0.35
C LEU A 67 -9.83 1.95 -0.72
N ASP A 68 -10.22 0.92 0.01
CA ASP A 68 -11.49 0.25 -0.18
C ASP A 68 -12.65 1.23 0.04
N ASN A 69 -12.54 2.03 1.08
CA ASN A 69 -13.60 2.97 1.45
C ASN A 69 -13.82 4.06 0.41
N ILE A 70 -12.79 4.46 -0.31
CA ILE A 70 -12.90 5.49 -1.33
C ILE A 70 -13.12 4.92 -2.74
N GLY A 71 -13.39 3.62 -2.85
CA GLY A 71 -13.85 3.01 -4.08
C GLY A 71 -12.83 2.26 -4.91
N CYS A 72 -11.62 2.03 -4.38
CA CYS A 72 -10.65 1.22 -5.09
C CYS A 72 -11.11 -0.23 -5.14
N THR A 73 -10.88 -0.86 -6.28
CA THR A 73 -11.24 -2.26 -6.48
C THR A 73 -10.03 -3.17 -6.44
N ARG A 74 -8.84 -2.59 -6.45
CA ARG A 74 -7.60 -3.35 -6.41
C ARG A 74 -6.54 -2.52 -5.73
N VAL A 75 -5.68 -3.17 -4.94
CA VAL A 75 -4.59 -2.51 -4.25
C VAL A 75 -3.28 -3.14 -4.71
N VAL A 76 -2.32 -2.32 -5.07
CA VAL A 76 -1.03 -2.73 -5.60
C VAL A 76 0.07 -2.20 -4.69
N LEU A 77 1.11 -2.98 -4.50
CA LEU A 77 2.31 -2.53 -3.81
C LEU A 77 3.52 -3.30 -4.35
N HIS A 78 4.70 -2.79 -4.04
CA HIS A 78 5.95 -3.47 -4.35
C HIS A 78 6.55 -3.99 -3.07
N ALA A 79 6.72 -5.29 -2.96
CA ALA A 79 7.19 -5.94 -1.75
C ALA A 79 8.67 -6.24 -1.83
N SER A 80 9.38 -5.98 -0.73
CA SER A 80 10.74 -6.50 -0.56
C SER A 80 10.66 -8.00 -0.28
N GLU A 81 11.78 -8.69 -0.39
CA GLU A 81 11.81 -10.11 -0.07
C GLU A 81 11.35 -10.38 1.35
N SER A 82 11.79 -9.55 2.30
CA SER A 82 11.39 -9.73 3.70
C SER A 82 9.94 -9.35 3.96
N GLY A 83 9.36 -8.51 3.11
CA GLY A 83 7.97 -8.10 3.27
C GLY A 83 6.96 -9.04 2.63
N LYS A 84 7.39 -9.88 1.69
CA LYS A 84 6.48 -10.77 0.99
C LYS A 84 5.62 -11.65 1.89
N PRO A 85 6.17 -12.28 2.94
CA PRO A 85 5.33 -13.11 3.80
C PRO A 85 4.21 -12.32 4.48
N VAL A 86 4.48 -11.08 4.86
CA VAL A 86 3.47 -10.22 5.48
C VAL A 86 2.34 -9.94 4.51
N TYR A 87 2.67 -9.54 3.29
CA TYR A 87 1.66 -9.18 2.31
C TYR A 87 0.90 -10.40 1.81
N THR A 88 1.58 -11.52 1.65
CA THR A 88 0.91 -12.77 1.28
C THR A 88 -0.13 -13.17 2.33
N ALA A 89 0.22 -13.02 3.60
CA ALA A 89 -0.72 -13.31 4.69
C ALA A 89 -1.93 -12.38 4.68
N LEU A 90 -1.79 -11.19 4.10
CA LEU A 90 -2.88 -10.22 3.98
C LEU A 90 -3.69 -10.39 2.69
N GLY A 91 -3.41 -11.40 1.90
CA GLY A 91 -4.17 -11.67 0.69
C GLY A 91 -3.59 -11.09 -0.60
N PHE A 92 -2.39 -10.51 -0.53
CA PHE A 92 -1.73 -10.02 -1.73
C PHE A 92 -1.13 -11.18 -2.52
N GLY A 93 -1.28 -11.14 -3.82
CA GLY A 93 -0.70 -12.14 -4.70
C GLY A 93 0.30 -11.49 -5.65
N SER A 94 1.19 -12.30 -6.19
CA SER A 94 2.15 -11.84 -7.19
C SER A 94 1.45 -11.56 -8.50
N THR A 95 1.97 -10.60 -9.27
CA THR A 95 1.43 -10.23 -10.55
C THR A 95 2.48 -10.35 -11.63
N ASN A 96 2.09 -10.00 -12.84
CA ASN A 96 2.94 -10.09 -14.02
C ASN A 96 3.68 -8.78 -14.33
N GLU A 97 3.73 -7.87 -13.39
CA GLU A 97 4.43 -6.63 -13.64
C GLU A 97 5.89 -6.90 -14.01
N MET A 98 6.33 -6.27 -15.07
CA MET A 98 7.72 -6.33 -15.51
C MET A 98 8.30 -4.93 -15.50
N ARG A 99 9.61 -4.83 -15.24
CA ARG A 99 10.26 -3.54 -15.12
C ARG A 99 11.54 -3.52 -15.94
N ARG A 100 11.74 -2.40 -16.59
CA ARG A 100 13.00 -2.14 -17.30
C ARG A 100 13.57 -0.82 -16.79
N VAL A 101 14.80 -0.83 -16.37
CA VAL A 101 15.49 0.37 -15.91
C VAL A 101 16.19 0.99 -17.12
N LEU A 102 16.00 2.29 -17.32
CA LEU A 102 16.52 2.96 -18.52
C LEU A 102 17.81 3.71 -18.26
N ALA A 103 18.17 3.98 -17.03
CA ALA A 103 19.41 4.71 -16.80
C ALA A 103 20.05 4.31 -15.49
#